data_d2b098ece4abddd014473ba5a9ffde32
#
_entry.id   d2b098ece4abddd014473ba5a9ffde32
#
_cell.length_a   1.000
_cell.length_b   1.000
_cell.length_c   1.000
_cell.angle_alpha   90.00
_cell.angle_beta   90.00
_cell.angle_gamma   90.00
#
_symmetry.space_group_name_H-M   'P 1'
#
loop_
_entity.id
_entity.type
_entity.pdbx_description
1 polymer ?
#
loop_
_entity_poly.entity_id
_entity_poly.type
_entity_poly.pdbx_seq_one_letter_code
_entity_poly.pdbx_strand_id
1 'polypeptide(L)'
;MRIAVVLFDGAEELDWAGPWEVLAAWAQGWPGDGVEIYTVADATEVRCAKGLRVLADHTWETAPAPDLVVWPGGSGTLAQRDDAATLQRIRALRDGGALMTSVCTGSLVYAAAGLLRDRPATTWWGRIDTLAELDPTIDVRPDARFVDSGEVVTAAGVSAGIDMALHLVARLHSVERAREVRRYIQYDPEPPV
;
A
#
# COMPACT_ATOMS: atom_id res chain seq x y z
N MET A 1 -12.08 11.87 3.38
CA MET A 1 -11.22 10.98 2.55
C MET A 1 -11.20 9.61 3.18
N ARG A 2 -11.46 8.55 2.41
CA ARG A 2 -11.51 7.16 2.90
C ARG A 2 -10.29 6.38 2.41
N ILE A 3 -9.62 5.72 3.33
CA ILE A 3 -8.41 4.95 3.06
C ILE A 3 -8.70 3.47 3.31
N ALA A 4 -8.52 2.64 2.29
CA ALA A 4 -8.63 1.19 2.40
C ALA A 4 -7.24 0.56 2.49
N VAL A 5 -6.98 -0.19 3.55
CA VAL A 5 -5.79 -1.04 3.67
C VAL A 5 -6.21 -2.48 3.38
N VAL A 6 -5.65 -3.03 2.30
CA VAL A 6 -6.02 -4.35 1.82
C VAL A 6 -5.31 -5.43 2.61
N LEU A 7 -6.05 -6.47 2.97
CA LEU A 7 -5.54 -7.67 3.61
C LEU A 7 -5.89 -8.89 2.75
N PHE A 8 -4.99 -9.87 2.71
CA PHE A 8 -5.21 -11.16 2.07
C PHE A 8 -4.33 -12.23 2.72
N ASP A 9 -4.67 -13.48 2.57
CA ASP A 9 -3.88 -14.58 3.12
C ASP A 9 -2.45 -14.55 2.57
N GLY A 10 -1.48 -14.52 3.48
CA GLY A 10 -0.07 -14.36 3.14
C GLY A 10 0.39 -12.92 2.92
N ALA A 11 -0.42 -11.89 3.26
CA ALA A 11 0.06 -10.50 3.30
C ALA A 11 1.20 -10.35 4.32
N GLU A 12 2.27 -9.65 3.94
CA GLU A 12 3.38 -9.34 4.85
C GLU A 12 2.91 -8.35 5.93
N GLU A 13 3.15 -8.69 7.19
CA GLU A 13 2.59 -7.96 8.33
C GLU A 13 2.94 -6.47 8.32
N LEU A 14 4.21 -6.11 8.15
CA LEU A 14 4.60 -4.71 8.22
C LEU A 14 4.25 -3.91 6.96
N ASP A 15 3.99 -4.58 5.83
CA ASP A 15 3.58 -3.93 4.58
C ASP A 15 2.24 -3.21 4.73
N TRP A 16 1.32 -3.75 5.53
CA TRP A 16 0.04 -3.14 5.82
C TRP A 16 0.02 -2.42 7.17
N ALA A 17 0.65 -2.99 8.22
CA ALA A 17 0.63 -2.41 9.56
C ALA A 17 1.46 -1.12 9.66
N GLY A 18 2.57 -1.00 8.90
CA GLY A 18 3.36 0.22 8.85
C GLY A 18 2.59 1.42 8.30
N PRO A 19 2.04 1.35 7.09
CA PRO A 19 1.14 2.38 6.58
C PRO A 19 -0.12 2.59 7.43
N TRP A 20 -0.70 1.51 7.95
CA TRP A 20 -1.84 1.58 8.86
C TRP A 20 -1.55 2.48 10.05
N GLU A 21 -0.44 2.24 10.75
CA GLU A 21 -0.06 3.03 11.94
C GLU A 21 0.04 4.53 11.61
N VAL A 22 0.72 4.87 10.52
CA VAL A 22 0.88 6.27 10.10
C VAL A 22 -0.45 6.93 9.79
N LEU A 23 -1.26 6.26 8.96
CA LEU A 23 -2.51 6.81 8.44
C LEU A 23 -3.62 6.81 9.51
N ALA A 24 -3.65 5.81 10.40
CA ALA A 24 -4.57 5.76 11.54
C ALA A 24 -4.19 6.79 12.59
N ALA A 25 -2.91 7.01 12.87
CA ALA A 25 -2.43 8.08 13.73
C ALA A 25 -2.88 9.45 13.20
N TRP A 26 -2.79 9.67 11.87
CA TRP A 26 -3.32 10.88 11.25
C TRP A 26 -4.83 11.00 11.44
N ALA A 27 -5.60 9.97 11.09
CA ALA A 27 -7.07 10.00 11.20
C ALA A 27 -7.55 10.26 12.63
N GLN A 28 -6.94 9.60 13.62
CA GLN A 28 -7.35 9.68 15.02
C GLN A 28 -6.82 10.93 15.73
N GLY A 29 -5.57 11.33 15.44
CA GLY A 29 -4.93 12.49 16.08
C GLY A 29 -5.50 13.82 15.59
N TRP A 30 -6.03 13.85 14.37
CA TRP A 30 -6.55 15.08 13.74
C TRP A 30 -7.90 14.83 13.04
N PRO A 31 -8.95 14.59 13.80
CA PRO A 31 -10.27 14.24 13.22
C PRO A 31 -10.88 15.35 12.35
N GLY A 32 -10.41 16.61 12.54
CA GLY A 32 -10.81 17.73 11.70
C GLY A 32 -10.32 17.66 10.25
N ASP A 33 -9.35 16.80 9.95
CA ASP A 33 -8.83 16.58 8.58
C ASP A 33 -9.78 15.67 7.76
N GLY A 34 -10.77 15.04 8.40
CA GLY A 34 -11.82 14.27 7.73
C GLY A 34 -11.31 12.99 7.07
N VAL A 35 -10.33 12.33 7.68
CA VAL A 35 -9.76 11.05 7.22
C VAL A 35 -10.42 9.89 7.96
N GLU A 36 -10.87 8.89 7.19
CA GLU A 36 -11.36 7.60 7.68
C GLU A 36 -10.44 6.51 7.13
N ILE A 37 -10.10 5.52 7.95
CA ILE A 37 -9.28 4.39 7.55
C ILE A 37 -9.94 3.09 7.98
N TYR A 38 -9.87 2.07 7.12
CA TYR A 38 -10.40 0.75 7.38
C TYR A 38 -9.58 -0.33 6.67
N THR A 39 -9.69 -1.55 7.18
CA THR A 39 -9.13 -2.74 6.53
C THR A 39 -10.19 -3.45 5.69
N VAL A 40 -9.79 -4.00 4.54
CA VAL A 40 -10.68 -4.74 3.64
C VAL A 40 -10.03 -6.00 3.11
N ALA A 41 -10.80 -7.09 3.02
CA ALA A 41 -10.35 -8.39 2.53
C ALA A 41 -11.46 -9.14 1.78
N ASP A 42 -11.14 -10.28 1.18
CA ASP A 42 -12.16 -11.21 0.62
C ASP A 42 -12.92 -11.95 1.73
N ALA A 43 -12.29 -12.19 2.88
CA ALA A 43 -12.89 -12.82 4.06
C ALA A 43 -12.58 -12.01 5.32
N THR A 44 -13.46 -12.09 6.33
CA THR A 44 -13.28 -11.34 7.58
C THR A 44 -12.00 -11.74 8.33
N GLU A 45 -11.65 -13.03 8.38
CA GLU A 45 -10.39 -13.51 9.00
C GLU A 45 -9.32 -13.71 7.93
N VAL A 46 -8.15 -13.12 8.15
CA VAL A 46 -6.98 -13.20 7.27
C VAL A 46 -5.80 -13.76 8.05
N ARG A 47 -5.05 -14.69 7.46
CA ARG A 47 -3.79 -15.18 8.00
C ARG A 47 -2.61 -14.60 7.23
N CYS A 48 -1.86 -13.72 7.86
CA CYS A 48 -0.71 -13.03 7.29
C CYS A 48 0.51 -13.94 7.09
N ALA A 49 1.54 -13.46 6.40
CA ALA A 49 2.69 -14.24 5.92
C ALA A 49 3.50 -14.91 7.04
N LYS A 50 3.62 -14.28 8.22
CA LYS A 50 4.32 -14.81 9.39
C LYS A 50 3.36 -15.42 10.43
N GLY A 51 2.10 -15.59 10.07
CA GLY A 51 1.10 -16.32 10.83
C GLY A 51 0.23 -15.47 11.75
N LEU A 52 0.37 -14.15 11.77
CA LEU A 52 -0.56 -13.27 12.47
C LEU A 52 -1.96 -13.44 11.86
N ARG A 53 -2.98 -13.59 12.71
CA ARG A 53 -4.38 -13.59 12.28
C ARG A 53 -5.01 -12.25 12.60
N VAL A 54 -5.68 -11.68 11.61
CA VAL A 54 -6.29 -10.34 11.67
C VAL A 54 -7.75 -10.45 11.24
N LEU A 55 -8.61 -9.70 11.89
CA LEU A 55 -9.99 -9.51 11.43
C LEU A 55 -10.06 -8.22 10.63
N ALA A 56 -10.46 -8.32 9.36
CA ALA A 56 -10.72 -7.14 8.53
C ALA A 56 -12.03 -6.47 8.97
N ASP A 57 -12.07 -5.13 8.89
CA ASP A 57 -13.26 -4.35 9.22
C ASP A 57 -14.39 -4.60 8.21
N HIS A 58 -14.03 -4.82 6.94
CA HIS A 58 -14.95 -5.02 5.83
C HIS A 58 -14.52 -6.17 4.92
N THR A 59 -15.51 -6.78 4.28
CA THR A 59 -15.28 -7.50 3.02
C THR A 59 -15.45 -6.53 1.84
N TRP A 60 -14.99 -6.91 0.65
CA TRP A 60 -15.18 -6.09 -0.55
C TRP A 60 -16.66 -5.80 -0.89
N GLU A 61 -17.58 -6.63 -0.39
CA GLU A 61 -19.03 -6.45 -0.58
C GLU A 61 -19.60 -5.35 0.31
N THR A 62 -19.00 -5.13 1.49
CA THR A 62 -19.48 -4.20 2.51
C THR A 62 -18.65 -2.93 2.63
N ALA A 63 -17.45 -2.92 2.03
CA ALA A 63 -16.52 -1.80 2.12
C ALA A 63 -17.07 -0.55 1.40
N PRO A 64 -16.97 0.63 2.02
CA PRO A 64 -17.25 1.87 1.32
C PRO A 64 -16.22 2.11 0.20
N ALA A 65 -16.59 2.86 -0.84
CA ALA A 65 -15.64 3.21 -1.90
C ALA A 65 -14.47 4.03 -1.33
N PRO A 66 -13.20 3.61 -1.57
CA PRO A 66 -12.03 4.32 -1.08
C PRO A 66 -11.58 5.43 -2.01
N ASP A 67 -10.98 6.48 -1.43
CA ASP A 67 -10.24 7.52 -2.17
C ASP A 67 -8.75 7.17 -2.30
N LEU A 68 -8.25 6.29 -1.40
CA LEU A 68 -6.87 5.79 -1.40
C LEU A 68 -6.85 4.32 -1.02
N VAL A 69 -6.03 3.53 -1.70
CA VAL A 69 -5.85 2.10 -1.46
C VAL A 69 -4.39 1.80 -1.14
N VAL A 70 -4.12 1.10 -0.04
CA VAL A 70 -2.82 0.54 0.30
C VAL A 70 -2.85 -0.97 0.04
N TRP A 71 -2.07 -1.44 -0.93
CA TRP A 71 -1.97 -2.86 -1.30
C TRP A 71 -0.62 -3.42 -0.82
N PRO A 72 -0.60 -4.32 0.17
CA PRO A 72 0.63 -4.93 0.67
C PRO A 72 1.19 -5.98 -0.29
N GLY A 73 2.43 -6.38 -0.07
CA GLY A 73 2.99 -7.59 -0.64
C GLY A 73 2.91 -8.78 0.33
N GLY A 74 3.80 -9.74 0.13
CA GLY A 74 3.88 -10.94 0.96
C GLY A 74 3.87 -12.23 0.15
N SER A 75 3.84 -13.37 0.85
CA SER A 75 3.84 -14.70 0.23
C SER A 75 2.56 -14.99 -0.60
N GLY A 76 1.45 -14.32 -0.29
CA GLY A 76 0.19 -14.43 -1.03
C GLY A 76 0.16 -13.62 -2.34
N THR A 77 1.15 -12.78 -2.61
CA THR A 77 1.19 -11.89 -3.79
C THR A 77 1.02 -12.64 -5.13
N LEU A 78 1.62 -13.84 -5.27
CA LEU A 78 1.51 -14.60 -6.51
C LEU A 78 0.07 -15.02 -6.80
N ALA A 79 -0.65 -15.47 -5.78
CA ALA A 79 -2.06 -15.82 -5.90
C ALA A 79 -2.90 -14.60 -6.31
N GLN A 80 -2.65 -13.44 -5.69
CA GLN A 80 -3.33 -12.18 -6.03
C GLN A 80 -3.03 -11.72 -7.46
N ARG A 81 -1.76 -11.85 -7.90
CA ARG A 81 -1.31 -11.48 -9.24
C ARG A 81 -1.97 -12.32 -10.33
N ASP A 82 -2.18 -13.59 -10.06
CA ASP A 82 -2.69 -14.55 -11.05
C ASP A 82 -4.23 -14.69 -10.98
N ASP A 83 -4.91 -14.00 -10.04
CA ASP A 83 -6.36 -14.01 -9.89
C ASP A 83 -7.04 -12.89 -10.72
N ALA A 84 -7.82 -13.29 -11.71
CA ALA A 84 -8.50 -12.36 -12.62
C ALA A 84 -9.50 -11.43 -11.90
N ALA A 85 -10.16 -11.90 -10.84
CA ALA A 85 -11.11 -11.08 -10.06
C ALA A 85 -10.37 -9.97 -9.30
N THR A 86 -9.23 -10.29 -8.69
CA THR A 86 -8.35 -9.31 -8.04
C THR A 86 -7.86 -8.25 -9.03
N LEU A 87 -7.37 -8.67 -10.21
CA LEU A 87 -6.90 -7.71 -11.22
C LEU A 87 -8.02 -6.82 -11.75
N GLN A 88 -9.23 -7.36 -11.92
CA GLN A 88 -10.40 -6.57 -12.31
C GLN A 88 -10.78 -5.55 -11.22
N ARG A 89 -10.78 -5.96 -9.95
CA ARG A 89 -11.03 -5.08 -8.79
C ARG A 89 -10.03 -3.92 -8.74
N ILE A 90 -8.74 -4.20 -8.90
CA ILE A 90 -7.69 -3.17 -8.92
C ILE A 90 -7.94 -2.14 -10.02
N ARG A 91 -8.29 -2.60 -11.24
CA ARG A 91 -8.63 -1.68 -12.33
C ARG A 91 -9.86 -0.84 -12.01
N ALA A 92 -10.92 -1.46 -11.44
CA ALA A 92 -12.13 -0.76 -11.07
C ALA A 92 -11.89 0.30 -9.97
N LEU A 93 -11.03 0.03 -8.98
CA LEU A 93 -10.64 0.99 -7.95
C LEU A 93 -9.92 2.20 -8.57
N ARG A 94 -8.93 1.95 -9.46
CA ARG A 94 -8.25 3.00 -10.20
C ARG A 94 -9.22 3.82 -11.06
N ASP A 95 -10.08 3.15 -11.82
CA ASP A 95 -11.03 3.80 -12.72
C ASP A 95 -12.11 4.60 -11.95
N GLY A 96 -12.36 4.22 -10.70
CA GLY A 96 -13.15 4.97 -9.71
C GLY A 96 -12.45 6.20 -9.15
N GLY A 97 -11.19 6.44 -9.50
CA GLY A 97 -10.40 7.61 -9.11
C GLY A 97 -9.62 7.45 -7.80
N ALA A 98 -9.53 6.23 -7.25
CA ALA A 98 -8.73 5.99 -6.06
C ALA A 98 -7.23 6.17 -6.35
N LEU A 99 -6.50 6.83 -5.44
CA LEU A 99 -5.04 6.83 -5.43
C LEU A 99 -4.55 5.42 -5.06
N MET A 100 -3.86 4.77 -6.00
CA MET A 100 -3.41 3.40 -5.84
C MET A 100 -2.00 3.36 -5.24
N THR A 101 -1.85 2.77 -4.05
CA THR A 101 -0.54 2.66 -3.42
C THR A 101 -0.20 1.21 -3.09
N SER A 102 1.08 0.84 -3.19
CA SER A 102 1.52 -0.51 -2.89
C SER A 102 2.81 -0.52 -2.10
N VAL A 103 3.00 -1.59 -1.32
CA VAL A 103 4.24 -1.85 -0.59
C VAL A 103 4.80 -3.19 -1.05
N CYS A 104 6.13 -3.29 -1.12
CA CYS A 104 6.83 -4.54 -1.40
C CYS A 104 6.38 -5.17 -2.74
N THR A 105 6.08 -6.47 -2.73
CA THR A 105 5.60 -7.21 -3.89
C THR A 105 4.15 -6.87 -4.31
N GLY A 106 3.45 -6.02 -3.58
CA GLY A 106 2.14 -5.49 -4.01
C GLY A 106 2.19 -4.78 -5.37
N SER A 107 3.33 -4.17 -5.71
CA SER A 107 3.56 -3.58 -7.02
C SER A 107 3.53 -4.59 -8.17
N LEU A 108 3.85 -5.87 -7.94
CA LEU A 108 3.75 -6.92 -8.96
C LEU A 108 2.29 -7.19 -9.34
N VAL A 109 1.36 -7.07 -8.38
CA VAL A 109 -0.08 -7.17 -8.65
C VAL A 109 -0.54 -5.99 -9.49
N TYR A 110 -0.04 -4.79 -9.19
CA TYR A 110 -0.32 -3.58 -9.98
C TYR A 110 0.26 -3.66 -11.39
N ALA A 111 1.47 -4.21 -11.56
CA ALA A 111 2.05 -4.47 -12.87
C ALA A 111 1.18 -5.42 -13.70
N ALA A 112 0.76 -6.55 -13.12
CA ALA A 112 -0.15 -7.50 -13.77
C ALA A 112 -1.52 -6.89 -14.12
N ALA A 113 -2.02 -5.97 -13.30
CA ALA A 113 -3.23 -5.22 -13.59
C ALA A 113 -3.04 -4.12 -14.66
N GLY A 114 -1.79 -3.84 -15.08
CA GLY A 114 -1.44 -2.84 -16.09
C GLY A 114 -1.38 -1.40 -15.56
N LEU A 115 -1.34 -1.22 -14.23
CA LEU A 115 -1.31 0.12 -13.61
C LEU A 115 0.05 0.81 -13.72
N LEU A 116 1.12 0.05 -13.92
CA LEU A 116 2.51 0.56 -13.93
C LEU A 116 3.07 0.77 -15.34
N ARG A 117 2.30 0.53 -16.39
CA ARG A 117 2.75 0.69 -17.77
C ARG A 117 3.24 2.12 -18.04
N ASP A 118 4.43 2.23 -18.63
CA ASP A 118 5.10 3.50 -18.97
C ASP A 118 5.30 4.44 -17.75
N ARG A 119 5.40 3.87 -16.54
CA ARG A 119 5.56 4.65 -15.30
C ARG A 119 6.81 4.24 -14.52
N PRO A 120 7.41 5.17 -13.76
CA PRO A 120 8.42 4.79 -12.78
C PRO A 120 7.77 4.04 -11.61
N ALA A 121 8.44 2.98 -11.14
CA ALA A 121 7.97 2.18 -10.01
C ALA A 121 9.11 1.49 -9.27
N THR A 122 8.86 1.07 -8.04
CA THR A 122 9.75 0.22 -7.25
C THR A 122 8.99 -0.96 -6.65
N THR A 123 9.73 -1.90 -6.11
CA THR A 123 9.23 -3.08 -5.41
C THR A 123 10.23 -3.51 -4.33
N TRP A 124 9.96 -4.60 -3.64
CA TRP A 124 10.94 -5.23 -2.76
C TRP A 124 12.22 -5.62 -3.53
N TRP A 125 13.38 -5.32 -2.95
CA TRP A 125 14.70 -5.51 -3.60
C TRP A 125 14.90 -6.89 -4.22
N GLY A 126 14.37 -7.95 -3.60
CA GLY A 126 14.47 -9.32 -4.10
C GLY A 126 13.51 -9.64 -5.26
N ARG A 127 12.76 -8.67 -5.80
CA ARG A 127 11.81 -8.82 -6.92
C ARG A 127 11.92 -7.72 -7.98
N ILE A 128 13.01 -6.97 -7.97
CA ILE A 128 13.28 -5.91 -8.95
C ILE A 128 13.28 -6.47 -10.38
N ASP A 129 14.00 -7.56 -10.62
CA ASP A 129 14.05 -8.20 -11.94
C ASP A 129 12.67 -8.74 -12.36
N THR A 130 11.93 -9.32 -11.41
CA THR A 130 10.57 -9.81 -11.67
C THR A 130 9.62 -8.67 -12.09
N LEU A 131 9.75 -7.48 -11.48
CA LEU A 131 8.95 -6.31 -11.86
C LEU A 131 9.28 -5.86 -13.29
N ALA A 132 10.56 -5.81 -13.65
CA ALA A 132 11.02 -5.46 -14.99
C ALA A 132 10.60 -6.49 -16.06
N GLU A 133 10.57 -7.77 -15.72
CA GLU A 133 10.13 -8.85 -16.61
C GLU A 133 8.64 -8.87 -16.86
N LEU A 134 7.81 -8.47 -15.86
CA LEU A 134 6.35 -8.43 -15.99
C LEU A 134 5.87 -7.41 -17.01
N ASP A 135 6.50 -6.27 -17.07
CA ASP A 135 6.22 -5.24 -18.07
C ASP A 135 7.49 -4.42 -18.32
N PRO A 136 8.17 -4.65 -19.47
CA PRO A 136 9.42 -3.94 -19.83
C PRO A 136 9.26 -2.42 -20.03
N THR A 137 8.03 -1.89 -20.04
CA THR A 137 7.78 -0.45 -20.14
C THR A 137 7.90 0.26 -18.78
N ILE A 138 7.95 -0.49 -17.68
CA ILE A 138 8.11 0.06 -16.34
C ILE A 138 9.55 0.60 -16.18
N ASP A 139 9.66 1.88 -15.81
CA ASP A 139 10.94 2.48 -15.42
C ASP A 139 11.25 2.09 -13.96
N VAL A 140 11.88 0.94 -13.77
CA VAL A 140 12.15 0.37 -12.46
C VAL A 140 13.22 1.16 -11.71
N ARG A 141 12.91 1.55 -10.46
CA ARG A 141 13.76 2.35 -9.57
C ARG A 141 14.23 1.50 -8.38
N PRO A 142 15.32 0.71 -8.52
CA PRO A 142 15.70 -0.30 -7.53
C PRO A 142 16.11 0.29 -6.18
N ASP A 143 16.72 1.48 -6.17
CA ASP A 143 17.26 2.12 -4.96
C ASP A 143 16.27 3.07 -4.27
N ALA A 144 15.07 3.27 -4.86
CA ALA A 144 14.08 4.19 -4.30
C ALA A 144 13.35 3.54 -3.13
N ARG A 145 13.22 4.27 -2.01
CA ARG A 145 12.37 3.86 -0.88
C ARG A 145 10.90 3.82 -1.28
N PHE A 146 10.46 4.79 -2.07
CA PHE A 146 9.17 4.82 -2.74
C PHE A 146 9.26 5.65 -4.03
N VAL A 147 8.32 5.45 -4.92
CA VAL A 147 8.19 6.18 -6.18
C VAL A 147 6.75 6.67 -6.29
N ASP A 148 6.58 7.98 -6.43
CA ASP A 148 5.30 8.62 -6.70
C ASP A 148 5.21 8.95 -8.19
N SER A 149 4.31 8.30 -8.90
CA SER A 149 4.06 8.51 -10.33
C SER A 149 2.70 9.20 -10.61
N GLY A 150 2.16 9.91 -9.61
CA GLY A 150 0.89 10.62 -9.72
C GLY A 150 -0.29 9.77 -9.24
N GLU A 151 -0.92 9.00 -10.10
CA GLU A 151 -2.07 8.15 -9.75
C GLU A 151 -1.68 6.85 -9.03
N VAL A 152 -0.40 6.48 -9.10
CA VAL A 152 0.12 5.28 -8.44
C VAL A 152 1.37 5.63 -7.66
N VAL A 153 1.46 5.15 -6.42
CA VAL A 153 2.66 5.26 -5.58
C VAL A 153 3.09 3.86 -5.17
N THR A 154 4.36 3.51 -5.42
CA THR A 154 4.92 2.21 -5.04
C THR A 154 6.02 2.37 -4.02
N ALA A 155 6.00 1.59 -2.95
CA ALA A 155 7.09 1.53 -1.97
C ALA A 155 7.92 0.25 -2.13
N ALA A 156 9.18 0.34 -1.78
CA ALA A 156 10.07 -0.80 -1.63
C ALA A 156 9.59 -1.76 -0.53
N GLY A 157 10.46 -2.63 -0.03
CA GLY A 157 10.05 -3.68 0.91
C GLY A 157 9.77 -3.20 2.33
N VAL A 158 8.84 -3.83 2.94
CA VAL A 158 8.53 -3.91 4.36
C VAL A 158 8.45 -2.53 5.04
N SER A 159 9.52 -2.03 5.64
CA SER A 159 9.53 -0.74 6.36
C SER A 159 9.36 0.50 5.46
N ALA A 160 9.58 0.36 4.15
CA ALA A 160 9.41 1.47 3.20
C ALA A 160 7.97 1.98 3.10
N GLY A 161 6.99 1.13 3.48
CA GLY A 161 5.60 1.53 3.57
C GLY A 161 5.34 2.67 4.57
N ILE A 162 6.14 2.77 5.63
CA ILE A 162 6.06 3.86 6.61
C ILE A 162 6.47 5.20 5.96
N ASP A 163 7.58 5.21 5.22
CA ASP A 163 8.06 6.40 4.52
C ASP A 163 7.06 6.86 3.46
N MET A 164 6.52 5.91 2.68
CA MET A 164 5.46 6.18 1.71
C MET A 164 4.22 6.77 2.38
N ALA A 165 3.78 6.23 3.50
CA ALA A 165 2.59 6.72 4.20
C ALA A 165 2.79 8.15 4.74
N LEU A 166 3.97 8.47 5.28
CA LEU A 166 4.31 9.84 5.67
C LEU A 166 4.34 10.80 4.46
N HIS A 167 4.88 10.34 3.31
CA HIS A 167 4.80 11.09 2.06
C HIS A 167 3.35 11.35 1.62
N LEU A 168 2.46 10.35 1.75
CA LEU A 168 1.04 10.50 1.42
C LEU A 168 0.36 11.54 2.32
N VAL A 169 0.65 11.57 3.62
CA VAL A 169 0.16 12.63 4.52
C VAL A 169 0.64 14.00 4.06
N ALA A 170 1.93 14.13 3.71
CA ALA A 170 2.49 15.40 3.21
C ALA A 170 1.83 15.83 1.89
N ARG A 171 1.61 14.91 0.97
CA ARG A 171 1.01 15.16 -0.35
C ARG A 171 -0.47 15.51 -0.28
N LEU A 172 -1.23 14.79 0.56
CA LEU A 172 -2.70 14.87 0.61
C LEU A 172 -3.20 15.95 1.57
N HIS A 173 -2.36 16.36 2.51
CA HIS A 173 -2.68 17.41 3.46
C HIS A 173 -1.57 18.49 3.52
N SER A 174 -0.48 18.22 4.26
CA SER A 174 0.67 19.15 4.35
C SER A 174 1.92 18.48 4.90
N VAL A 175 3.08 19.06 4.60
CA VAL A 175 4.37 18.66 5.16
C VAL A 175 4.38 18.78 6.68
N GLU A 176 3.74 19.81 7.23
CA GLU A 176 3.61 20.05 8.66
C GLU A 176 2.86 18.89 9.33
N ARG A 177 1.73 18.47 8.75
CA ARG A 177 0.96 17.33 9.26
C ARG A 177 1.78 16.05 9.24
N ALA A 178 2.52 15.79 8.17
CA ALA A 178 3.40 14.64 8.09
C ALA A 178 4.47 14.65 9.20
N ARG A 179 5.04 15.81 9.53
CA ARG A 179 6.00 15.95 10.64
C ARG A 179 5.36 15.71 12.00
N GLU A 180 4.12 16.18 12.20
CA GLU A 180 3.38 15.95 13.44
C GLU A 180 3.07 14.45 13.62
N VAL A 181 2.58 13.78 12.57
CA VAL A 181 2.34 12.32 12.58
C VAL A 181 3.64 11.56 12.83
N ARG A 182 4.72 11.88 12.11
CA ARG A 182 6.04 11.28 12.31
C ARG A 182 6.49 11.39 13.77
N ARG A 183 6.33 12.59 14.38
CA ARG A 183 6.67 12.82 15.79
C ARG A 183 5.79 12.01 16.72
N TYR A 184 4.49 11.93 16.44
CA TYR A 184 3.53 11.17 17.25
C TYR A 184 3.90 9.70 17.34
N ILE A 185 4.23 9.07 16.19
CA ILE A 185 4.65 7.66 16.13
C ILE A 185 6.12 7.44 16.48
N GLN A 186 6.86 8.49 16.84
CA GLN A 186 8.29 8.46 17.16
C GLN A 186 9.15 7.76 16.09
N TYR A 187 8.80 7.97 14.82
CA TYR A 187 9.55 7.36 13.72
C TYR A 187 10.81 8.18 13.40
N ASP A 188 11.95 7.64 13.81
CA ASP A 188 13.28 8.20 13.56
C ASP A 188 14.22 7.08 13.06
N PRO A 189 14.29 6.86 11.73
CA PRO A 189 14.91 5.68 11.14
C PRO A 189 16.45 5.80 11.07
N GLU A 190 17.11 5.91 12.22
CA GLU A 190 18.56 5.75 12.38
C GLU A 190 18.82 4.46 13.15
N PRO A 191 18.85 3.29 12.47
CA PRO A 191 19.07 2.03 13.16
C PRO A 191 20.48 1.97 13.75
N PRO A 192 20.67 1.30 14.91
CA PRO A 192 21.97 1.21 15.59
C PRO A 192 22.95 0.22 14.92
N VAL A 193 22.58 -0.35 13.76
CA VAL A 193 23.34 -1.36 13.01
C VAL A 193 23.41 -1.02 11.54
#